data_2e0ff39977ab5fc6503f42c782877819
#
_entry.id   2e0ff39977ab5fc6503f42c782877819
#
_cell.length_a   1.000
_cell.length_b   1.000
_cell.length_c   1.000
_cell.angle_alpha   90.00
_cell.angle_beta   90.00
_cell.angle_gamma   90.00
#
_symmetry.space_group_name_H-M   'P 1'
#
loop_
_entity.id
_entity.type
_entity.pdbx_description
1 polymer ?
#
loop_
_entity_poly.entity_id
_entity_poly.type
_entity_poly.pdbx_seq_one_letter_code
_entity_poly.pdbx_strand_id
1 'polypeptide(L)'
;MRQEAAAKGLYRPDAEHDACGVGFVANIKGHVSHKIIEDALLILHNLDHRGAVGADPLCGDGAGILIQIPDAFYREEMAALGVKLPAPGDYGVGMIFLPREPASRQACEQELERMVKKEGQVVLGWRDVPVDQTMEMSPTVRASEPVIRQIFIGRGPDVMVQDALERKLYVIRKSASHRIQSLKLKHGGEYFVPSMSTRTVVYKGLLLADQVGRYYRDLQNPACKSAVAVVHQRFSTNTFP
;
A
#
# COMPACT_ATOMS: atom_id res chain seq x y z
N MET A 1 31.27 -22.31 -3.26
CA MET A 1 29.98 -22.32 -2.57
C MET A 1 28.80 -22.76 -3.47
N ARG A 2 28.42 -22.03 -4.57
CA ARG A 2 27.27 -22.41 -5.43
C ARG A 2 27.44 -23.79 -6.09
N GLN A 3 28.60 -24.08 -6.68
CA GLN A 3 28.90 -25.39 -7.29
C GLN A 3 28.92 -26.52 -6.25
N GLU A 4 29.37 -26.24 -5.05
CA GLU A 4 29.40 -27.20 -3.96
C GLU A 4 28.00 -27.49 -3.41
N ALA A 5 27.14 -26.47 -3.33
CA ALA A 5 25.73 -26.63 -2.97
C ALA A 5 24.95 -27.44 -4.02
N ALA A 6 25.25 -27.24 -5.31
CA ALA A 6 24.65 -28.02 -6.39
C ALA A 6 25.10 -29.50 -6.36
N ALA A 7 26.35 -29.76 -5.95
CA ALA A 7 26.87 -31.11 -5.87
C ALA A 7 26.39 -31.92 -4.66
N LYS A 8 26.01 -31.24 -3.56
CA LYS A 8 25.69 -31.89 -2.27
C LYS A 8 24.21 -31.77 -1.86
N GLY A 9 23.37 -31.02 -2.60
CA GLY A 9 22.03 -30.75 -2.21
C GLY A 9 21.04 -30.65 -3.37
N LEU A 10 19.85 -30.13 -3.07
CA LEU A 10 18.75 -29.88 -4.03
C LEU A 10 18.90 -28.55 -4.79
N TYR A 11 19.97 -27.81 -4.57
CA TYR A 11 20.20 -26.52 -5.23
C TYR A 11 20.53 -26.75 -6.73
N ARG A 12 19.80 -26.02 -7.56
CA ARG A 12 19.97 -26.05 -9.03
C ARG A 12 20.37 -24.67 -9.52
N PRO A 13 21.63 -24.45 -9.98
CA PRO A 13 22.06 -23.12 -10.45
C PRO A 13 21.29 -22.61 -11.67
N ASP A 14 20.78 -23.51 -12.51
CA ASP A 14 19.96 -23.23 -13.68
C ASP A 14 18.54 -22.74 -13.32
N ALA A 15 18.08 -23.02 -12.11
CA ALA A 15 16.81 -22.54 -11.57
C ALA A 15 16.94 -21.23 -10.78
N GLU A 16 18.16 -20.67 -10.67
CA GLU A 16 18.39 -19.41 -9.96
C GLU A 16 17.95 -18.23 -10.84
N HIS A 17 16.86 -17.60 -10.45
CA HIS A 17 16.34 -16.37 -11.06
C HIS A 17 16.45 -15.22 -10.08
N ASP A 18 16.40 -13.99 -10.59
CA ASP A 18 16.26 -12.81 -9.74
C ASP A 18 15.05 -12.96 -8.83
N ALA A 19 15.29 -13.11 -7.53
CA ALA A 19 14.25 -13.35 -6.56
C ALA A 19 13.98 -12.07 -5.76
N CYS A 20 12.72 -11.64 -5.73
CA CYS A 20 12.25 -10.62 -4.79
C CYS A 20 12.44 -11.12 -3.35
N GLY A 21 12.76 -10.20 -2.43
CA GLY A 21 12.71 -10.50 -1.01
C GLY A 21 11.26 -10.37 -0.54
N VAL A 22 10.69 -11.46 -0.06
CA VAL A 22 9.34 -11.46 0.54
C VAL A 22 9.43 -12.12 1.92
N GLY A 23 8.76 -11.54 2.90
CA GLY A 23 8.63 -12.10 4.23
C GLY A 23 7.24 -11.84 4.80
N PHE A 24 6.86 -12.62 5.79
CA PHE A 24 5.62 -12.37 6.52
C PHE A 24 5.76 -12.76 7.97
N VAL A 25 4.93 -12.15 8.80
CA VAL A 25 4.74 -12.50 10.22
C VAL A 25 3.25 -12.52 10.52
N ALA A 26 2.82 -13.49 11.31
CA ALA A 26 1.42 -13.64 11.66
C ALA A 26 1.25 -14.17 13.09
N ASN A 27 0.26 -13.66 13.79
CA ASN A 27 -0.23 -14.24 15.03
C ASN A 27 -1.28 -15.31 14.71
N ILE A 28 -0.96 -16.60 14.96
CA ILE A 28 -1.83 -17.74 14.61
C ILE A 28 -3.19 -17.67 15.29
N LYS A 29 -3.29 -17.01 16.46
CA LYS A 29 -4.55 -16.84 17.19
C LYS A 29 -5.31 -15.57 16.76
N GLY A 30 -4.79 -14.82 15.79
CA GLY A 30 -5.43 -13.60 15.27
C GLY A 30 -5.36 -12.39 16.22
N HIS A 31 -4.54 -12.43 17.26
CA HIS A 31 -4.38 -11.28 18.16
C HIS A 31 -3.62 -10.17 17.46
N VAL A 32 -4.26 -9.00 17.32
CA VAL A 32 -3.66 -7.82 16.75
C VAL A 32 -2.69 -7.15 17.71
N SER A 33 -1.52 -6.76 17.21
CA SER A 33 -0.54 -5.97 17.98
C SER A 33 0.29 -5.10 17.05
N HIS A 34 0.85 -4.02 17.60
CA HIS A 34 1.82 -3.19 16.88
C HIS A 34 3.13 -3.97 16.65
N LYS A 35 3.47 -4.88 17.55
CA LYS A 35 4.65 -5.75 17.45
C LYS A 35 4.73 -6.53 16.14
N ILE A 36 3.60 -6.93 15.55
CA ILE A 36 3.54 -7.58 14.23
C ILE A 36 4.10 -6.63 13.14
N ILE A 37 3.80 -5.34 13.23
CA ILE A 37 4.30 -4.33 12.28
C ILE A 37 5.80 -4.12 12.48
N GLU A 38 6.25 -3.98 13.73
CA GLU A 38 7.68 -3.85 14.07
C GLU A 38 8.48 -5.06 13.57
N ASP A 39 8.00 -6.29 13.83
CA ASP A 39 8.66 -7.51 13.39
C ASP A 39 8.69 -7.62 11.86
N ALA A 40 7.63 -7.21 11.17
CA ALA A 40 7.58 -7.19 9.73
C ALA A 40 8.58 -6.17 9.14
N LEU A 41 8.69 -4.97 9.73
CA LEU A 41 9.69 -3.96 9.33
C LEU A 41 11.12 -4.46 9.60
N LEU A 42 11.35 -5.21 10.67
CA LEU A 42 12.63 -5.86 10.95
C LEU A 42 12.94 -6.93 9.89
N ILE A 43 11.95 -7.75 9.49
CA ILE A 43 12.11 -8.70 8.38
C ILE A 43 12.48 -7.96 7.10
N LEU A 44 11.80 -6.84 6.80
CA LEU A 44 12.08 -6.02 5.62
C LEU A 44 13.51 -5.48 5.64
N HIS A 45 13.96 -4.97 6.78
CA HIS A 45 15.35 -4.54 6.97
C HIS A 45 16.35 -5.69 6.73
N ASN A 46 16.08 -6.88 7.24
CA ASN A 46 16.94 -8.06 7.04
C ASN A 46 16.96 -8.55 5.57
N LEU A 47 15.99 -8.14 4.76
CA LEU A 47 15.93 -8.40 3.33
C LEU A 47 16.67 -7.36 2.47
N ASP A 48 17.34 -6.39 3.07
CA ASP A 48 18.01 -5.29 2.35
C ASP A 48 19.01 -5.80 1.31
N HIS A 49 19.73 -6.90 1.61
CA HIS A 49 20.62 -7.60 0.67
C HIS A 49 19.93 -8.15 -0.59
N ARG A 50 18.59 -8.15 -0.62
CA ARG A 50 17.75 -8.54 -1.77
C ARG A 50 17.29 -7.34 -2.59
N GLY A 51 17.48 -6.13 -2.06
CA GLY A 51 17.23 -4.87 -2.77
C GLY A 51 18.35 -4.60 -3.78
N ALA A 52 18.03 -3.91 -4.85
CA ALA A 52 19.04 -3.28 -5.68
C ALA A 52 19.10 -1.79 -5.32
N VAL A 53 20.32 -1.30 -5.20
CA VAL A 53 20.61 0.12 -5.05
C VAL A 53 21.24 0.53 -6.38
N GLY A 54 20.67 1.55 -7.02
CA GLY A 54 21.19 2.09 -8.28
C GLY A 54 22.47 2.91 -8.07
N ALA A 55 22.76 3.78 -9.03
CA ALA A 55 23.88 4.72 -8.92
C ALA A 55 23.70 5.72 -7.77
N ASP A 56 22.48 5.97 -7.34
CA ASP A 56 22.12 6.77 -6.18
C ASP A 56 21.82 5.84 -4.99
N PRO A 57 22.65 5.84 -3.95
CA PRO A 57 22.49 4.96 -2.79
C PRO A 57 21.22 5.22 -1.96
N LEU A 58 20.56 6.37 -2.16
CA LEU A 58 19.28 6.71 -1.51
C LEU A 58 18.05 6.37 -2.38
N CYS A 59 18.27 5.76 -3.54
CA CYS A 59 17.20 5.33 -4.44
C CYS A 59 17.08 3.80 -4.42
N GLY A 60 16.05 3.28 -3.76
CA GLY A 60 15.73 1.84 -3.76
C GLY A 60 14.85 1.44 -4.94
N ASP A 61 14.88 0.15 -5.29
CA ASP A 61 14.02 -0.47 -6.31
C ASP A 61 12.55 -0.58 -5.86
N GLY A 62 12.28 -0.18 -4.62
CA GLY A 62 10.94 -0.22 -4.03
C GLY A 62 10.82 -1.23 -2.90
N ALA A 63 10.11 -0.84 -1.86
CA ALA A 63 9.82 -1.65 -0.70
C ALA A 63 8.40 -1.36 -0.19
N GLY A 64 7.83 -2.29 0.57
CA GLY A 64 6.50 -2.08 1.13
C GLY A 64 6.09 -3.12 2.15
N ILE A 65 4.99 -2.78 2.84
CA ILE A 65 4.33 -3.61 3.82
C ILE A 65 2.82 -3.63 3.56
N LEU A 66 2.24 -4.81 3.63
CA LEU A 66 0.80 -5.03 3.68
C LEU A 66 0.44 -5.42 5.10
N ILE A 67 -0.58 -4.75 5.66
CA ILE A 67 -1.16 -5.07 6.97
C ILE A 67 -2.68 -5.21 6.85
N GLN A 68 -3.31 -5.82 7.85
CA GLN A 68 -4.78 -5.75 7.96
C GLN A 68 -5.22 -4.30 8.21
N ILE A 69 -6.48 -3.99 7.86
CA ILE A 69 -7.08 -2.70 8.21
C ILE A 69 -6.99 -2.49 9.74
N PRO A 70 -6.23 -1.51 10.23
CA PRO A 70 -6.13 -1.21 11.66
C PRO A 70 -7.36 -0.39 12.10
N ASP A 71 -8.52 -1.06 12.27
CA ASP A 71 -9.82 -0.41 12.45
C ASP A 71 -9.84 0.60 13.62
N ALA A 72 -9.29 0.24 14.78
CA ALA A 72 -9.27 1.15 15.93
C ALA A 72 -8.49 2.44 15.62
N PHE A 73 -7.33 2.32 14.99
CA PHE A 73 -6.52 3.46 14.54
C PHE A 73 -7.29 4.34 13.56
N TYR A 74 -7.90 3.75 12.52
CA TYR A 74 -8.64 4.54 11.54
C TYR A 74 -9.90 5.19 12.12
N ARG A 75 -10.55 4.58 13.13
CA ARG A 75 -11.67 5.23 13.83
C ARG A 75 -11.24 6.49 14.53
N GLU A 76 -10.11 6.49 15.21
CA GLU A 76 -9.57 7.67 15.88
C GLU A 76 -9.22 8.77 14.87
N GLU A 77 -8.48 8.41 13.80
CA GLU A 77 -8.06 9.34 12.75
C GLU A 77 -9.26 9.96 12.01
N MET A 78 -10.25 9.14 11.64
CA MET A 78 -11.42 9.63 10.91
C MET A 78 -12.38 10.40 11.81
N ALA A 79 -12.49 10.06 13.10
CA ALA A 79 -13.27 10.83 14.06
C ALA A 79 -12.70 12.25 14.25
N ALA A 80 -11.38 12.42 14.24
CA ALA A 80 -10.74 13.73 14.26
C ALA A 80 -11.08 14.58 13.02
N LEU A 81 -11.45 13.95 11.91
CA LEU A 81 -11.93 14.59 10.68
C LEU A 81 -13.47 14.72 10.63
N GLY A 82 -14.17 14.39 11.71
CA GLY A 82 -15.62 14.45 11.79
C GLY A 82 -16.35 13.29 11.08
N VAL A 83 -15.64 12.23 10.71
CA VAL A 83 -16.19 11.07 9.98
C VAL A 83 -16.34 9.87 10.92
N LYS A 84 -17.56 9.35 11.04
CA LYS A 84 -17.85 8.12 11.79
C LYS A 84 -17.80 6.91 10.86
N LEU A 85 -16.87 6.00 11.11
CA LEU A 85 -16.77 4.76 10.32
C LEU A 85 -17.85 3.74 10.73
N PRO A 86 -18.41 2.98 9.76
CA PRO A 86 -19.29 1.84 10.02
C PRO A 86 -18.58 0.70 10.75
N ALA A 87 -19.24 -0.43 10.97
CA ALA A 87 -18.62 -1.61 11.58
C ALA A 87 -17.46 -2.13 10.70
N PRO A 88 -16.46 -2.82 11.29
CA PRO A 88 -15.42 -3.50 10.53
C PRO A 88 -16.02 -4.47 9.50
N GLY A 89 -15.51 -4.42 8.26
CA GLY A 89 -16.06 -5.19 7.14
C GLY A 89 -17.18 -4.47 6.36
N ASP A 90 -17.78 -3.42 6.91
CA ASP A 90 -18.80 -2.59 6.25
C ASP A 90 -18.21 -1.36 5.56
N TYR A 91 -16.89 -1.22 5.60
CA TYR A 91 -16.16 -0.22 4.83
C TYR A 91 -14.85 -0.79 4.31
N GLY A 92 -14.31 -0.16 3.29
CA GLY A 92 -12.99 -0.41 2.76
C GLY A 92 -12.14 0.84 2.73
N VAL A 93 -10.84 0.65 2.64
CA VAL A 93 -9.84 1.71 2.55
C VAL A 93 -9.07 1.59 1.25
N GLY A 94 -9.05 2.65 0.45
CA GLY A 94 -8.18 2.78 -0.72
C GLY A 94 -6.95 3.59 -0.36
N MET A 95 -5.75 3.04 -0.54
CA MET A 95 -4.49 3.81 -0.56
C MET A 95 -4.30 4.35 -1.98
N ILE A 96 -4.19 5.66 -2.12
CA ILE A 96 -4.18 6.33 -3.43
C ILE A 96 -2.95 7.22 -3.54
N PHE A 97 -2.19 7.02 -4.60
CA PHE A 97 -1.14 7.95 -5.04
C PHE A 97 -1.74 8.89 -6.07
N LEU A 98 -1.59 10.18 -5.86
CA LEU A 98 -2.25 11.24 -6.61
C LEU A 98 -1.22 12.22 -7.18
N PRO A 99 -1.54 12.88 -8.31
CA PRO A 99 -0.70 13.94 -8.86
C PRO A 99 -0.45 15.08 -7.86
N ARG A 100 0.76 15.63 -7.89
CA ARG A 100 1.10 16.83 -7.13
C ARG A 100 0.37 18.07 -7.66
N GLU A 101 0.14 18.11 -8.97
CA GLU A 101 -0.55 19.22 -9.63
C GLU A 101 -2.03 19.24 -9.18
N PRO A 102 -2.49 20.37 -8.57
CA PRO A 102 -3.79 20.42 -7.88
C PRO A 102 -4.99 20.10 -8.78
N ALA A 103 -5.01 20.59 -10.03
CA ALA A 103 -6.16 20.38 -10.91
C ALA A 103 -6.26 18.92 -11.36
N SER A 104 -5.13 18.28 -11.73
CA SER A 104 -5.10 16.85 -12.06
C SER A 104 -5.45 15.98 -10.85
N ARG A 105 -4.97 16.34 -9.65
CA ARG A 105 -5.32 15.66 -8.40
C ARG A 105 -6.83 15.70 -8.14
N GLN A 106 -7.42 16.89 -8.19
CA GLN A 106 -8.85 17.08 -7.98
C GLN A 106 -9.68 16.28 -9.01
N ALA A 107 -9.27 16.28 -10.28
CA ALA A 107 -9.95 15.50 -11.32
C ALA A 107 -9.87 13.99 -11.03
N CYS A 108 -8.73 13.47 -10.56
CA CYS A 108 -8.58 12.07 -10.17
C CYS A 108 -9.47 11.71 -8.97
N GLU A 109 -9.52 12.56 -7.95
CA GLU A 109 -10.37 12.37 -6.77
C GLU A 109 -11.86 12.34 -7.15
N GLN A 110 -12.32 13.32 -7.93
CA GLN A 110 -13.71 13.41 -8.40
C GLN A 110 -14.10 12.20 -9.24
N GLU A 111 -13.21 11.73 -10.12
CA GLU A 111 -13.50 10.56 -10.95
C GLU A 111 -13.56 9.27 -10.12
N LEU A 112 -12.69 9.12 -9.12
CA LEU A 112 -12.76 7.98 -8.20
C LEU A 112 -14.06 8.01 -7.39
N GLU A 113 -14.44 9.15 -6.82
CA GLU A 113 -15.72 9.31 -6.11
C GLU A 113 -16.93 9.03 -7.00
N ARG A 114 -16.86 9.47 -8.27
CA ARG A 114 -17.90 9.18 -9.25
C ARG A 114 -18.05 7.67 -9.49
N MET A 115 -16.93 6.93 -9.55
CA MET A 115 -16.97 5.48 -9.68
C MET A 115 -17.53 4.81 -8.43
N VAL A 116 -17.17 5.28 -7.23
CA VAL A 116 -17.74 4.79 -5.96
C VAL A 116 -19.27 4.91 -5.98
N LYS A 117 -19.79 6.09 -6.33
CA LYS A 117 -21.23 6.35 -6.41
C LYS A 117 -21.91 5.53 -7.51
N LYS A 118 -21.26 5.40 -8.68
CA LYS A 118 -21.76 4.60 -9.80
C LYS A 118 -21.95 3.12 -9.43
N GLU A 119 -21.04 2.58 -8.60
CA GLU A 119 -21.11 1.20 -8.11
C GLU A 119 -22.03 1.03 -6.89
N GLY A 120 -22.80 2.07 -6.53
CA GLY A 120 -23.77 2.06 -5.45
C GLY A 120 -23.14 2.09 -4.06
N GLN A 121 -21.87 2.51 -3.94
CA GLN A 121 -21.18 2.60 -2.67
C GLN A 121 -21.12 4.05 -2.16
N VAL A 122 -20.74 4.25 -0.90
CA VAL A 122 -20.76 5.54 -0.21
C VAL A 122 -19.32 6.03 0.04
N VAL A 123 -18.99 7.24 -0.40
CA VAL A 123 -17.76 7.91 0.02
C VAL A 123 -17.96 8.42 1.44
N LEU A 124 -17.20 7.88 2.40
CA LEU A 124 -17.25 8.32 3.80
C LEU A 124 -16.35 9.53 4.03
N GLY A 125 -15.21 9.58 3.38
CA GLY A 125 -14.27 10.68 3.48
C GLY A 125 -12.87 10.34 2.95
N TRP A 126 -12.00 11.35 3.02
CA TRP A 126 -10.61 11.27 2.65
C TRP A 126 -9.73 11.64 3.84
N ARG A 127 -8.55 11.02 3.91
CA ARG A 127 -7.49 11.31 4.87
C ARG A 127 -6.17 11.49 4.13
N ASP A 128 -5.42 12.51 4.47
CA ASP A 128 -4.04 12.63 4.02
C ASP A 128 -3.17 11.66 4.83
N VAL A 129 -2.34 10.89 4.16
CA VAL A 129 -1.42 9.95 4.83
C VAL A 129 -0.20 10.74 5.33
N PRO A 130 0.06 10.78 6.64
CA PRO A 130 1.21 11.52 7.16
C PRO A 130 2.51 10.82 6.82
N VAL A 131 3.37 11.53 6.11
CA VAL A 131 4.71 11.06 5.71
C VAL A 131 5.81 11.98 6.27
N ASP A 132 7.01 11.44 6.44
CA ASP A 132 8.15 12.21 6.90
C ASP A 132 8.78 12.99 5.75
N GLN A 133 8.47 14.30 5.70
CA GLN A 133 9.02 15.22 4.71
C GLN A 133 10.49 15.58 4.98
N THR A 134 11.00 15.29 6.19
CA THR A 134 12.38 15.63 6.60
C THR A 134 13.35 14.47 6.36
N MET A 135 12.83 13.28 6.06
CA MET A 135 13.66 12.10 5.82
C MET A 135 14.57 12.32 4.60
N GLU A 136 15.84 11.97 4.73
CA GLU A 136 16.78 11.99 3.63
C GLU A 136 16.39 10.96 2.57
N MET A 137 16.22 11.43 1.34
CA MET A 137 15.83 10.62 0.17
C MET A 137 16.57 11.13 -1.06
N SER A 138 16.71 10.25 -2.05
CA SER A 138 17.18 10.65 -3.37
C SER A 138 16.39 11.85 -3.91
N PRO A 139 17.06 12.89 -4.44
CA PRO A 139 16.38 14.01 -5.10
C PRO A 139 15.41 13.56 -6.21
N THR A 140 15.76 12.51 -6.96
CA THR A 140 14.91 11.94 -8.02
C THR A 140 13.65 11.33 -7.44
N VAL A 141 13.76 10.56 -6.35
CA VAL A 141 12.61 9.97 -5.65
C VAL A 141 11.73 11.07 -5.06
N ARG A 142 12.34 12.07 -4.42
CA ARG A 142 11.61 13.24 -3.87
C ARG A 142 10.87 14.03 -4.95
N ALA A 143 11.46 14.19 -6.14
CA ALA A 143 10.83 14.86 -7.27
C ALA A 143 9.61 14.10 -7.82
N SER A 144 9.61 12.77 -7.73
CA SER A 144 8.50 11.89 -8.18
C SER A 144 7.53 11.50 -7.06
N GLU A 145 7.72 11.99 -5.83
CA GLU A 145 6.87 11.68 -4.69
C GLU A 145 5.42 12.12 -4.96
N PRO A 146 4.42 11.22 -4.88
CA PRO A 146 3.03 11.58 -5.07
C PRO A 146 2.44 12.25 -3.84
N VAL A 147 1.26 12.86 -3.98
CA VAL A 147 0.38 13.12 -2.84
C VAL A 147 -0.28 11.80 -2.45
N ILE A 148 -0.13 11.39 -1.19
CA ILE A 148 -0.65 10.12 -0.71
C ILE A 148 -1.87 10.36 0.16
N ARG A 149 -3.03 9.82 -0.28
CA ARG A 149 -4.29 9.93 0.44
C ARG A 149 -4.97 8.58 0.61
N GLN A 150 -5.82 8.47 1.61
CA GLN A 150 -6.70 7.33 1.80
C GLN A 150 -8.14 7.76 1.56
N ILE A 151 -8.88 6.97 0.75
CA ILE A 151 -10.32 7.09 0.61
C ILE A 151 -11.00 6.01 1.45
N PHE A 152 -12.01 6.40 2.23
CA PHE A 152 -12.84 5.49 3.01
C PHE A 152 -14.17 5.33 2.30
N ILE A 153 -14.54 4.08 1.98
CA ILE A 153 -15.70 3.73 1.18
C ILE A 153 -16.60 2.82 2.00
N GLY A 154 -17.79 3.31 2.33
CA GLY A 154 -18.81 2.55 3.03
C GLY A 154 -19.61 1.65 2.09
N ARG A 155 -20.12 0.56 2.64
CA ARG A 155 -21.01 -0.37 1.98
C ARG A 155 -22.34 0.30 1.63
N GLY A 156 -22.77 0.16 0.38
CA GLY A 156 -24.09 0.58 -0.07
C GLY A 156 -25.20 -0.41 0.32
N PRO A 157 -26.48 0.02 0.21
CA PRO A 157 -27.62 -0.76 0.71
C PRO A 157 -27.80 -2.11 0.00
N ASP A 158 -27.39 -2.21 -1.26
CA ASP A 158 -27.57 -3.44 -2.06
C ASP A 158 -26.46 -4.48 -1.84
N VAL A 159 -25.47 -4.18 -0.98
CA VAL A 159 -24.36 -5.06 -0.68
C VAL A 159 -24.51 -5.62 0.72
N MET A 160 -24.76 -6.93 0.85
CA MET A 160 -25.16 -7.56 2.11
C MET A 160 -23.98 -8.15 2.90
N VAL A 161 -22.87 -8.47 2.23
CA VAL A 161 -21.73 -9.18 2.84
C VAL A 161 -20.40 -8.54 2.44
N GLN A 162 -19.39 -8.69 3.31
CA GLN A 162 -18.04 -8.13 3.12
C GLN A 162 -17.42 -8.55 1.78
N ASP A 163 -17.54 -9.81 1.37
CA ASP A 163 -16.99 -10.31 0.10
C ASP A 163 -17.62 -9.64 -1.13
N ALA A 164 -18.88 -9.25 -1.05
CA ALA A 164 -19.52 -8.50 -2.11
C ALA A 164 -18.98 -7.07 -2.17
N LEU A 165 -18.74 -6.43 -1.02
CA LEU A 165 -18.07 -5.12 -0.96
C LEU A 165 -16.66 -5.21 -1.52
N GLU A 166 -15.89 -6.26 -1.17
CA GLU A 166 -14.53 -6.47 -1.68
C GLU A 166 -14.51 -6.52 -3.21
N ARG A 167 -15.44 -7.26 -3.84
CA ARG A 167 -15.60 -7.29 -5.30
C ARG A 167 -15.97 -5.93 -5.89
N LYS A 168 -16.84 -5.16 -5.21
CA LYS A 168 -17.18 -3.79 -5.62
C LYS A 168 -15.98 -2.86 -5.58
N LEU A 169 -15.17 -2.93 -4.53
CA LEU A 169 -13.94 -2.16 -4.41
C LEU A 169 -12.95 -2.48 -5.54
N TYR A 170 -12.82 -3.75 -5.93
CA TYR A 170 -12.01 -4.14 -7.08
C TYR A 170 -12.52 -3.49 -8.38
N VAL A 171 -13.84 -3.55 -8.64
CA VAL A 171 -14.46 -2.94 -9.82
C VAL A 171 -14.25 -1.42 -9.82
N ILE A 172 -14.49 -0.75 -8.69
CA ILE A 172 -14.28 0.69 -8.51
C ILE A 172 -12.84 1.05 -8.85
N ARG A 173 -11.87 0.36 -8.24
CA ARG A 173 -10.45 0.58 -8.48
C ARG A 173 -10.09 0.49 -9.96
N LYS A 174 -10.47 -0.60 -10.62
CA LYS A 174 -10.14 -0.82 -12.05
C LYS A 174 -10.84 0.18 -12.95
N SER A 175 -12.12 0.42 -12.75
CA SER A 175 -12.93 1.35 -13.56
C SER A 175 -12.43 2.80 -13.41
N ALA A 176 -12.09 3.23 -12.19
CA ALA A 176 -11.53 4.56 -11.96
C ALA A 176 -10.17 4.71 -12.64
N SER A 177 -9.26 3.73 -12.50
CA SER A 177 -7.94 3.77 -13.15
C SER A 177 -8.06 3.87 -14.67
N HIS A 178 -8.89 3.03 -15.29
CA HIS A 178 -9.14 3.08 -16.74
C HIS A 178 -9.73 4.42 -17.18
N ARG A 179 -10.68 4.95 -16.41
CA ARG A 179 -11.33 6.21 -16.72
C ARG A 179 -10.37 7.38 -16.62
N ILE A 180 -9.60 7.48 -15.52
CA ILE A 180 -8.60 8.53 -15.32
C ILE A 180 -7.57 8.51 -16.45
N GLN A 181 -7.09 7.32 -16.83
CA GLN A 181 -6.18 7.17 -17.97
C GLN A 181 -6.81 7.70 -19.27
N SER A 182 -8.11 7.45 -19.50
CA SER A 182 -8.82 7.93 -20.69
C SER A 182 -9.03 9.45 -20.74
N LEU A 183 -8.98 10.14 -19.60
CA LEU A 183 -9.10 11.60 -19.52
C LEU A 183 -7.87 12.33 -20.06
N LYS A 184 -6.75 11.62 -20.26
CA LYS A 184 -5.48 12.18 -20.76
C LYS A 184 -5.02 13.43 -19.99
N LEU A 185 -5.24 13.44 -18.67
CA LEU A 185 -4.79 14.52 -17.80
C LEU A 185 -3.27 14.66 -17.91
N LYS A 186 -2.76 15.89 -17.87
CA LYS A 186 -1.31 16.20 -17.98
C LYS A 186 -0.45 15.36 -17.02
N HIS A 187 -0.95 15.11 -15.80
CA HIS A 187 -0.30 14.33 -14.75
C HIS A 187 -1.09 13.06 -14.37
N GLY A 188 -2.03 12.62 -15.22
CA GLY A 188 -2.88 11.45 -14.92
C GLY A 188 -2.12 10.13 -14.78
N GLY A 189 -0.93 10.02 -15.37
CA GLY A 189 -0.05 8.86 -15.24
C GLY A 189 0.54 8.68 -13.83
N GLU A 190 0.49 9.72 -12.98
CA GLU A 190 0.93 9.66 -11.58
C GLU A 190 -0.14 9.02 -10.65
N TYR A 191 -1.39 8.86 -11.15
CA TYR A 191 -2.46 8.20 -10.41
C TYR A 191 -2.20 6.69 -10.30
N PHE A 192 -2.13 6.21 -9.07
CA PHE A 192 -1.97 4.78 -8.80
C PHE A 192 -2.67 4.37 -7.51
N VAL A 193 -3.22 3.15 -7.48
CA VAL A 193 -3.91 2.60 -6.31
C VAL A 193 -3.16 1.38 -5.80
N PRO A 194 -2.27 1.53 -4.81
CA PRO A 194 -1.56 0.43 -4.17
C PRO A 194 -2.49 -0.65 -3.61
N SER A 195 -3.54 -0.24 -2.93
CA SER A 195 -4.56 -1.15 -2.39
C SER A 195 -5.93 -0.48 -2.31
N MET A 196 -6.99 -1.28 -2.40
CA MET A 196 -8.37 -0.87 -2.10
C MET A 196 -9.11 -2.13 -1.63
N SER A 197 -9.35 -2.23 -0.32
CA SER A 197 -9.83 -3.47 0.30
C SER A 197 -10.57 -3.16 1.61
N THR A 198 -11.45 -4.08 2.01
CA THR A 198 -12.07 -4.11 3.33
C THR A 198 -11.22 -4.82 4.38
N ARG A 199 -10.12 -5.47 3.96
CA ARG A 199 -9.31 -6.37 4.79
C ARG A 199 -7.90 -5.88 5.03
N THR A 200 -7.27 -5.30 4.00
CA THR A 200 -5.85 -4.98 4.03
C THR A 200 -5.55 -3.60 3.46
N VAL A 201 -4.44 -3.04 3.88
CA VAL A 201 -3.88 -1.80 3.33
C VAL A 201 -2.40 -2.01 3.04
N VAL A 202 -1.91 -1.39 1.96
CA VAL A 202 -0.51 -1.49 1.51
C VAL A 202 0.16 -0.12 1.61
N TYR A 203 1.25 -0.06 2.34
CA TYR A 203 2.19 1.05 2.38
C TYR A 203 3.42 0.67 1.56
N LYS A 204 3.73 1.39 0.49
CA LYS A 204 4.86 1.10 -0.40
C LYS A 204 5.34 2.34 -1.15
N GLY A 205 6.54 2.28 -1.70
CA GLY A 205 7.10 3.35 -2.52
C GLY A 205 8.43 2.96 -3.14
N LEU A 206 9.04 3.89 -3.87
CA LEU A 206 10.44 3.80 -4.30
C LEU A 206 11.35 4.09 -3.10
N LEU A 207 11.28 3.23 -2.10
CA LEU A 207 11.93 3.34 -0.81
C LEU A 207 12.94 2.21 -0.63
N LEU A 208 13.95 2.47 0.18
CA LEU A 208 14.79 1.43 0.76
C LEU A 208 14.03 0.69 1.86
N ALA A 209 14.51 -0.48 2.25
CA ALA A 209 13.89 -1.31 3.28
C ALA A 209 13.68 -0.56 4.61
N ASP A 210 14.71 0.14 5.08
CA ASP A 210 14.69 0.89 6.34
C ASP A 210 13.88 2.19 6.27
N GLN A 211 13.64 2.71 5.07
CA GLN A 211 12.87 3.93 4.87
C GLN A 211 11.36 3.74 5.05
N VAL A 212 10.80 2.56 4.77
CA VAL A 212 9.34 2.33 4.79
C VAL A 212 8.71 2.69 6.13
N GLY A 213 9.26 2.17 7.24
CA GLY A 213 8.74 2.43 8.58
C GLY A 213 9.00 3.85 9.06
N ARG A 214 10.04 4.52 8.54
CA ARG A 214 10.36 5.92 8.88
C ARG A 214 9.51 6.90 8.07
N TYR A 215 9.29 6.61 6.80
CA TYR A 215 8.54 7.46 5.89
C TYR A 215 7.05 7.54 6.25
N TYR A 216 6.41 6.40 6.47
CA TYR A 216 4.99 6.34 6.83
C TYR A 216 4.80 6.44 8.34
N ARG A 217 4.38 7.61 8.83
CA ARG A 217 4.19 7.86 10.28
C ARG A 217 3.11 6.98 10.91
N ASP A 218 2.13 6.53 10.12
CA ASP A 218 1.11 5.57 10.55
C ASP A 218 1.73 4.29 11.10
N LEU A 219 2.81 3.79 10.46
CA LEU A 219 3.50 2.57 10.87
C LEU A 219 4.28 2.70 12.18
N GLN A 220 4.48 3.93 12.66
CA GLN A 220 5.12 4.23 13.94
C GLN A 220 4.09 4.41 15.08
N ASN A 221 2.81 4.55 14.75
CA ASN A 221 1.77 4.78 15.73
C ASN A 221 1.40 3.46 16.44
N PRO A 222 1.52 3.36 17.79
CA PRO A 222 1.20 2.15 18.54
C PRO A 222 -0.28 1.71 18.44
N ALA A 223 -1.18 2.62 18.05
CA ALA A 223 -2.58 2.28 17.77
C ALA A 223 -2.76 1.55 16.43
N CYS A 224 -1.80 1.70 15.49
CA CYS A 224 -1.77 0.94 14.26
C CYS A 224 -1.34 -0.51 14.56
N LYS A 225 -2.29 -1.45 14.52
CA LYS A 225 -2.10 -2.85 14.93
C LYS A 225 -2.58 -3.80 13.85
N SER A 226 -1.91 -4.95 13.74
CA SER A 226 -2.29 -6.02 12.82
C SER A 226 -2.02 -7.39 13.44
N ALA A 227 -2.71 -8.44 12.98
CA ALA A 227 -2.37 -9.82 13.33
C ALA A 227 -1.52 -10.50 12.26
N VAL A 228 -1.41 -9.90 11.07
CA VAL A 228 -0.55 -10.38 9.98
C VAL A 228 0.05 -9.20 9.24
N ALA A 229 1.32 -9.33 8.87
CA ALA A 229 1.97 -8.40 7.96
C ALA A 229 2.78 -9.17 6.92
N VAL A 230 2.78 -8.66 5.69
CA VAL A 230 3.58 -9.19 4.58
C VAL A 230 4.46 -8.05 4.08
N VAL A 231 5.75 -8.29 3.95
CA VAL A 231 6.71 -7.33 3.41
C VAL A 231 7.32 -7.82 2.12
N HIS A 232 7.69 -6.87 1.27
CA HIS A 232 8.47 -7.16 0.09
C HIS A 232 9.56 -6.12 -0.09
N GLN A 233 10.70 -6.58 -0.58
CA GLN A 233 11.84 -5.79 -1.02
C GLN A 233 12.03 -6.02 -2.52
N ARG A 234 12.11 -4.92 -3.28
CA ARG A 234 12.28 -4.89 -4.73
C ARG A 234 11.00 -5.06 -5.55
N PHE A 235 10.96 -4.42 -6.71
CA PHE A 235 9.97 -4.69 -7.75
C PHE A 235 10.21 -6.07 -8.38
N SER A 236 9.13 -6.77 -8.71
CA SER A 236 9.22 -7.99 -9.51
C SER A 236 9.68 -7.64 -10.94
N THR A 237 10.81 -8.22 -11.38
CA THR A 237 11.34 -8.02 -12.73
C THR A 237 10.76 -9.01 -13.75
N ASN A 238 10.06 -10.05 -13.30
CA ASN A 238 9.61 -11.17 -14.12
C ASN A 238 8.08 -11.30 -14.23
N THR A 239 7.31 -10.34 -13.73
CA THR A 239 5.85 -10.32 -13.85
C THR A 239 5.40 -9.04 -14.52
N PHE A 240 4.48 -9.17 -15.49
CA PHE A 240 3.78 -8.01 -16.01
C PHE A 240 2.96 -7.37 -14.89
N PRO A 241 2.93 -6.03 -14.81
CA PRO A 241 2.16 -5.29 -13.80
C PRO A 241 0.64 -5.48 -13.97
#